data_74af7003ced3a99d5c3505e410dc3873
#
_entry.id   74af7003ced3a99d5c3505e410dc3873
#
_cell.length_a   1.000
_cell.length_b   1.000
_cell.length_c   1.000
_cell.angle_alpha   90.00
_cell.angle_beta   90.00
_cell.angle_gamma   90.00
#
_symmetry.space_group_name_H-M   'P 1'
#
loop_
_entity.id
_entity.type
_entity.pdbx_description
1 polymer ?
#
loop_
_entity_poly.entity_id
_entity_poly.type
_entity_poly.pdbx_seq_one_letter_code
_entity_poly.pdbx_strand_id
1 'polypeptide(L)'
;MSNIRFYRCESCGIIAYAFGEQPLPGLKELVPNTVDASGEKHLPVVNVEGDKVTVRVGSVEHPMLPEHWIQWVLVETDKGFHRHNLNPAEAPEAVFTLPGEKVIAVYEYCNLHGLWKTSL
;
A
#
# COMPACT_ATOMS: atom_id res chain seq x y z
N MET A 1 13.92 -7.84 -8.36
CA MET A 1 12.78 -8.60 -7.80
C MET A 1 12.65 -8.29 -6.32
N SER A 2 11.46 -7.95 -5.92
CA SER A 2 11.20 -7.72 -4.50
C SER A 2 10.86 -9.05 -3.83
N ASN A 3 11.41 -9.25 -2.64
CA ASN A 3 11.01 -10.34 -1.76
C ASN A 3 10.39 -9.82 -0.48
N ILE A 4 9.70 -8.67 -0.59
CA ILE A 4 8.92 -8.13 0.52
C ILE A 4 7.72 -9.02 0.80
N ARG A 5 7.46 -9.27 2.08
CA ARG A 5 6.32 -10.02 2.56
C ARG A 5 5.62 -9.20 3.63
N PHE A 6 4.31 -9.23 3.63
CA PHE A 6 3.50 -8.52 4.60
C PHE A 6 2.83 -9.49 5.55
N TYR A 7 2.71 -9.10 6.81
CA TYR A 7 2.21 -9.96 7.86
C TYR A 7 1.23 -9.23 8.77
N ARG A 8 0.36 -9.99 9.38
CA ARG A 8 -0.51 -9.51 10.44
C ARG A 8 -0.29 -10.34 11.70
N CYS A 9 -0.13 -9.67 12.82
CA CYS A 9 -0.16 -10.30 14.14
C CYS A 9 -1.63 -10.47 14.52
N GLU A 10 -2.09 -11.72 14.61
CA GLU A 10 -3.50 -11.99 14.87
C GLU A 10 -3.92 -11.65 16.29
N SER A 11 -2.99 -11.67 17.24
CA SER A 11 -3.29 -11.35 18.64
C SER A 11 -3.35 -9.84 18.91
N CYS A 12 -2.64 -9.02 18.15
CA CYS A 12 -2.58 -7.57 18.39
C CYS A 12 -2.98 -6.70 17.18
N GLY A 13 -3.15 -7.31 15.99
CA GLY A 13 -3.59 -6.61 14.80
C GLY A 13 -2.52 -5.74 14.13
N ILE A 14 -1.29 -5.76 14.62
CA ILE A 14 -0.19 -5.00 14.00
C ILE A 14 0.13 -5.59 12.63
N ILE A 15 0.34 -4.68 11.66
CA ILE A 15 0.79 -5.04 10.31
C ILE A 15 2.29 -4.77 10.24
N ALA A 16 3.02 -5.75 9.75
CA ALA A 16 4.47 -5.65 9.59
C ALA A 16 4.87 -6.10 8.19
N TYR A 17 6.05 -5.72 7.77
CA TYR A 17 6.63 -6.29 6.56
C TYR A 17 8.10 -6.61 6.79
N ALA A 18 8.58 -7.58 6.05
CA ALA A 18 9.95 -8.06 6.13
C ALA A 18 10.38 -8.55 4.77
N PHE A 19 11.68 -8.73 4.60
CA PHE A 19 12.27 -9.22 3.35
C PHE A 19 12.81 -10.61 3.58
N GLY A 20 12.53 -11.52 2.65
CA GLY A 20 13.04 -12.88 2.75
C GLY A 20 12.31 -13.83 1.81
N GLU A 21 12.95 -14.98 1.57
CA GLU A 21 12.39 -16.00 0.68
C GLU A 21 11.45 -16.95 1.41
N GLN A 22 11.51 -16.96 2.73
CA GLN A 22 10.67 -17.81 3.55
C GLN A 22 9.76 -16.98 4.44
N PRO A 23 8.53 -17.43 4.71
CA PRO A 23 7.64 -16.68 5.59
C PRO A 23 8.13 -16.70 7.04
N LEU A 24 7.82 -15.62 7.77
CA LEU A 24 8.09 -15.53 9.19
C LEU A 24 7.16 -16.47 9.95
N PRO A 25 7.69 -17.35 10.81
CA PRO A 25 6.83 -18.20 11.62
C PRO A 25 6.08 -17.39 12.69
N GLY A 26 4.87 -17.81 13.01
CA GLY A 26 4.07 -17.21 14.06
C GLY A 26 3.25 -15.99 13.65
N LEU A 27 3.40 -15.51 12.43
CA LEU A 27 2.62 -14.41 11.88
C LEU A 27 1.84 -14.88 10.66
N LYS A 28 0.68 -14.28 10.43
CA LYS A 28 -0.12 -14.59 9.25
C LYS A 28 0.36 -13.75 8.08
N GLU A 29 0.83 -14.41 7.03
CA GLU A 29 1.21 -13.71 5.81
C GLU A 29 -0.01 -13.20 5.07
N LEU A 30 0.08 -11.95 4.60
CA LEU A 30 -0.96 -11.30 3.81
C LEU A 30 -0.56 -11.33 2.34
N VAL A 31 -1.49 -11.79 1.48
CA VAL A 31 -1.31 -11.75 0.04
C VAL A 31 -2.03 -10.51 -0.48
N PRO A 32 -1.34 -9.59 -1.17
CA PRO A 32 -2.00 -8.37 -1.65
C PRO A 32 -3.10 -8.68 -2.65
N ASN A 33 -4.24 -8.00 -2.51
CA ASN A 33 -5.30 -8.03 -3.50
C ASN A 33 -4.88 -7.18 -4.72
N THR A 34 -5.20 -7.66 -5.91
CA THR A 34 -4.79 -7.01 -7.17
C THR A 34 -5.97 -6.69 -8.08
N VAL A 35 -7.18 -7.01 -7.67
CA VAL A 35 -8.40 -6.79 -8.48
C VAL A 35 -9.49 -6.23 -7.60
N ASP A 36 -10.04 -5.06 -7.99
CA ASP A 36 -11.21 -4.48 -7.35
C ASP A 36 -12.46 -5.22 -7.83
N ALA A 37 -13.17 -5.87 -6.89
CA ALA A 37 -14.33 -6.70 -7.22
C ALA A 37 -15.65 -6.15 -6.67
N SER A 38 -15.65 -5.01 -5.99
CA SER A 38 -16.84 -4.44 -5.37
C SER A 38 -17.02 -2.98 -5.76
N GLY A 39 -18.08 -2.35 -5.27
CA GLY A 39 -18.37 -0.95 -5.54
C GLY A 39 -17.36 0.00 -4.91
N GLU A 40 -16.64 -0.44 -3.89
CA GLU A 40 -15.60 0.35 -3.24
C GLU A 40 -14.25 0.01 -3.86
N LYS A 41 -13.51 1.02 -4.27
CA LYS A 41 -12.27 0.83 -5.00
C LYS A 41 -11.06 1.00 -4.09
N HIS A 42 -10.16 0.02 -4.12
CA HIS A 42 -8.98 -0.05 -3.25
C HIS A 42 -7.65 -0.02 -3.99
N LEU A 43 -7.63 -0.34 -5.28
CA LEU A 43 -6.37 -0.37 -6.02
C LEU A 43 -5.76 1.02 -6.08
N PRO A 44 -4.48 1.18 -5.71
CA PRO A 44 -3.78 2.44 -5.88
C PRO A 44 -3.78 2.87 -7.34
N VAL A 45 -4.14 4.12 -7.60
CA VAL A 45 -4.02 4.75 -8.92
C VAL A 45 -2.73 5.54 -8.91
N VAL A 46 -1.81 5.20 -9.78
CA VAL A 46 -0.46 5.74 -9.78
C VAL A 46 -0.23 6.62 -11.00
N ASN A 47 0.24 7.84 -10.78
CA ASN A 47 0.60 8.76 -11.85
C ASN A 47 2.06 9.18 -11.65
N VAL A 48 2.89 8.94 -12.66
CA VAL A 48 4.31 9.29 -12.63
C VAL A 48 4.57 10.40 -13.64
N GLU A 49 5.05 11.54 -13.15
CA GLU A 49 5.43 12.68 -13.99
C GLU A 49 6.85 13.12 -13.62
N GLY A 50 7.83 12.67 -14.41
CA GLY A 50 9.24 12.92 -14.08
C GLY A 50 9.60 12.28 -12.76
N ASP A 51 10.05 13.09 -11.80
CA ASP A 51 10.43 12.63 -10.46
C ASP A 51 9.23 12.54 -9.51
N LYS A 52 8.08 13.05 -9.91
CA LYS A 52 6.91 13.12 -9.04
C LYS A 52 6.01 11.91 -9.24
N VAL A 53 5.70 11.24 -8.15
CA VAL A 53 4.80 10.09 -8.12
C VAL A 53 3.61 10.44 -7.26
N THR A 54 2.42 10.46 -7.85
CA THR A 54 1.18 10.72 -7.14
C THR A 54 0.40 9.42 -7.05
N VAL A 55 0.02 9.05 -5.84
CA VAL A 55 -0.76 7.84 -5.57
C VAL A 55 -2.10 8.26 -4.97
N ARG A 56 -3.17 7.80 -5.56
CA ARG A 56 -4.51 8.01 -5.02
C ARG A 56 -5.21 6.66 -4.87
N VAL A 57 -5.90 6.46 -3.76
CA VAL A 57 -6.64 5.23 -3.49
C VAL A 57 -8.12 5.54 -3.64
N GLY A 58 -8.70 4.99 -4.54
CA GLY A 58 -8.81 4.17 -5.65
C GLY A 58 -9.31 5.01 -6.83
N SER A 59 -9.86 4.43 -7.86
CA SER A 59 -10.44 5.17 -9.01
C SER A 59 -11.66 6.02 -8.59
N VAL A 60 -12.35 5.62 -7.56
CA VAL A 60 -13.33 6.43 -6.82
C VAL A 60 -12.75 6.64 -5.44
N GLU A 61 -12.84 7.87 -4.92
CA GLU A 61 -12.21 8.23 -3.65
C GLU A 61 -12.65 7.30 -2.52
N HIS A 62 -11.66 6.69 -1.86
CA HIS A 62 -11.90 5.79 -0.73
C HIS A 62 -12.29 6.58 0.52
N PRO A 63 -13.19 6.02 1.36
CA PRO A 63 -13.52 6.67 2.63
C PRO A 63 -12.29 6.89 3.52
N MET A 64 -12.30 7.98 4.26
CA MET A 64 -11.25 8.34 5.23
C MET A 64 -11.92 8.72 6.55
N LEU A 65 -12.55 7.74 7.18
CA LEU A 65 -13.26 7.87 8.45
C LEU A 65 -12.49 7.18 9.57
N PRO A 66 -12.65 7.57 10.83
CA PRO A 66 -11.95 6.91 11.93
C PRO A 66 -12.14 5.39 11.99
N GLU A 67 -13.31 4.89 11.57
CA GLU A 67 -13.63 3.46 11.56
C GLU A 67 -13.27 2.76 10.24
N HIS A 68 -13.03 3.52 9.16
CA HIS A 68 -12.80 2.96 7.82
C HIS A 68 -11.92 3.91 6.99
N TRP A 69 -10.64 3.58 6.87
CA TRP A 69 -9.66 4.49 6.23
C TRP A 69 -8.44 3.76 5.69
N ILE A 70 -7.76 4.41 4.77
CA ILE A 70 -6.47 3.96 4.25
C ILE A 70 -5.39 4.42 5.22
N GLN A 71 -4.63 3.49 5.76
CA GLN A 71 -3.67 3.78 6.84
C GLN A 71 -2.32 4.23 6.32
N TRP A 72 -1.90 3.70 5.18
CA TRP A 72 -0.60 4.05 4.59
C TRP A 72 -0.54 3.65 3.12
N VAL A 73 0.39 4.30 2.42
CA VAL A 73 0.78 3.98 1.05
C VAL A 73 2.28 3.67 1.06
N LEU A 74 2.67 2.60 0.38
CA LEU A 74 4.07 2.17 0.27
C LEU A 74 4.43 2.07 -1.21
N VAL A 75 5.46 2.80 -1.63
CA VAL A 75 5.97 2.75 -3.00
C VAL A 75 7.25 1.95 -3.03
N GLU A 76 7.27 0.92 -3.86
CA GLU A 76 8.46 0.13 -4.13
C GLU A 76 9.12 0.62 -5.40
N THR A 77 10.43 0.89 -5.33
CA THR A 77 11.23 1.31 -6.48
C THR A 77 12.41 0.36 -6.67
N ASP A 78 13.18 0.58 -7.73
CA ASP A 78 14.42 -0.16 -7.98
C ASP A 78 15.53 0.18 -6.97
N LYS A 79 15.30 1.16 -6.08
CA LYS A 79 16.29 1.59 -5.08
C LYS A 79 15.82 1.41 -3.63
N GLY A 80 14.57 1.03 -3.42
CA GLY A 80 14.06 0.83 -2.07
C GLY A 80 12.58 1.07 -1.93
N PHE A 81 12.17 1.45 -0.73
CA PHE A 81 10.77 1.62 -0.39
C PHE A 81 10.55 2.99 0.27
N HIS A 82 9.42 3.60 -0.04
CA HIS A 82 9.02 4.88 0.54
C HIS A 82 7.60 4.75 1.09
N ARG A 83 7.43 5.12 2.35
CA ARG A 83 6.14 5.00 3.03
C ARG A 83 5.58 6.37 3.38
N HIS A 84 4.28 6.53 3.18
CA HIS A 84 3.53 7.71 3.61
C HIS A 84 2.35 7.25 4.47
N ASN A 85 2.33 7.67 5.72
CA ASN A 85 1.22 7.38 6.62
C ASN A 85 0.12 8.42 6.41
N LEU A 86 -1.13 7.93 6.43
CA LEU A 86 -2.31 8.79 6.32
C LEU A 86 -3.05 8.80 7.65
N ASN A 87 -3.91 9.80 7.84
CA ASN A 87 -4.79 9.91 8.99
C ASN A 87 -6.23 10.04 8.51
N PRO A 88 -7.22 9.64 9.32
CA PRO A 88 -8.62 9.91 8.98
C PRO A 88 -8.84 11.39 8.73
N ALA A 89 -9.79 11.72 7.85
CA ALA A 89 -10.12 13.08 7.41
C ALA A 89 -9.11 13.70 6.44
N GLU A 90 -7.99 13.05 6.16
CA GLU A 90 -7.11 13.45 5.06
C GLU A 90 -7.61 12.82 3.74
N ALA A 91 -7.21 13.39 2.60
CA ALA A 91 -7.50 12.75 1.32
C ALA A 91 -6.69 11.44 1.20
N PRO A 92 -7.24 10.36 0.59
CA PRO A 92 -6.52 9.11 0.40
C PRO A 92 -5.50 9.23 -0.74
N GLU A 93 -4.53 10.10 -0.56
CA GLU A 93 -3.57 10.47 -1.57
C GLU A 93 -2.19 10.71 -0.95
N ALA A 94 -1.15 10.31 -1.67
CA ALA A 94 0.22 10.54 -1.26
C ALA A 94 1.04 10.99 -2.48
N VAL A 95 1.96 11.93 -2.26
CA VAL A 95 2.85 12.44 -3.30
C VAL A 95 4.28 12.19 -2.86
N PHE A 96 5.07 11.60 -3.75
CA PHE A 96 6.48 11.32 -3.52
C PHE A 96 7.31 12.02 -4.59
N THR A 97 8.49 12.49 -4.20
CA THR A 97 9.49 12.99 -5.14
C THR A 97 10.66 12.00 -5.12
N LEU A 98 10.83 11.25 -6.20
CA LEU A 98 11.75 10.10 -6.27
C LEU A 98 12.71 10.25 -7.46
N PRO A 99 13.67 11.21 -7.39
CA PRO A 99 14.57 11.43 -8.51
C PRO A 99 15.47 10.22 -8.76
N GLY A 100 15.55 9.78 -10.00
CA GLY A 100 16.40 8.66 -10.39
C GLY A 100 15.89 7.29 -9.97
N GLU A 101 14.65 7.19 -9.50
CA GLU A 101 14.06 5.91 -9.08
C GLU A 101 12.93 5.49 -10.02
N LYS A 102 12.88 4.19 -10.30
CA LYS A 102 11.84 3.61 -11.13
C LYS A 102 10.82 2.91 -10.23
N VAL A 103 9.56 3.32 -10.30
CA VAL A 103 8.49 2.71 -9.52
C VAL A 103 8.18 1.33 -10.08
N ILE A 104 8.17 0.33 -9.20
CA ILE A 104 7.90 -1.07 -9.54
C ILE A 104 6.47 -1.44 -9.13
N ALA A 105 6.07 -1.06 -7.92
CA ALA A 105 4.77 -1.41 -7.38
C ALA A 105 4.37 -0.42 -6.29
N VAL A 106 3.07 -0.30 -6.08
CA VAL A 106 2.51 0.55 -5.02
C VAL A 106 1.52 -0.27 -4.22
N TYR A 107 1.63 -0.18 -2.90
CA TYR A 107 0.77 -0.88 -1.96
C TYR A 107 0.00 0.12 -1.12
N GLU A 108 -1.18 -0.29 -0.66
CA GLU A 108 -1.91 0.45 0.36
C GLU A 108 -2.57 -0.54 1.32
N TYR A 109 -2.88 -0.07 2.52
CA TYR A 109 -3.57 -0.90 3.52
C TYR A 109 -4.81 -0.18 4.04
N CYS A 110 -5.97 -0.84 3.86
CA CYS A 110 -7.25 -0.42 4.41
C CYS A 110 -7.51 -1.21 5.69
N ASN A 111 -7.90 -0.53 6.77
CA ASN A 111 -8.09 -1.20 8.06
C ASN A 111 -9.20 -2.27 8.02
N LEU A 112 -10.19 -2.14 7.13
CA LEU A 112 -11.28 -3.12 7.00
C LEU A 112 -11.07 -4.11 5.87
N HIS A 113 -10.46 -3.72 4.75
CA HIS A 113 -10.40 -4.53 3.55
C HIS A 113 -8.99 -5.01 3.16
N GLY A 114 -8.00 -4.72 3.99
CA GLY A 114 -6.68 -5.33 3.89
C GLY A 114 -5.71 -4.67 2.94
N LEU A 115 -4.79 -5.47 2.43
CA LEU A 115 -3.64 -5.04 1.64
C LEU A 115 -3.95 -5.11 0.15
N TRP A 116 -3.59 -4.07 -0.59
CA TRP A 116 -3.83 -3.96 -2.03
C TRP A 116 -2.56 -3.53 -2.76
N LYS A 117 -2.41 -3.97 -4.00
CA LYS A 117 -1.20 -3.73 -4.78
C LYS A 117 -1.54 -3.40 -6.22
N THR A 118 -0.85 -2.39 -6.77
CA THR A 118 -0.80 -2.11 -8.20
C THR A 118 0.65 -2.27 -8.66
N SER A 119 0.87 -3.10 -9.67
CA SER A 119 2.20 -3.27 -10.29
C SER A 119 2.31 -2.36 -11.51
N LEU A 120 3.52 -1.83 -11.75
CA LEU A 120 3.80 -0.98 -12.91
C LEU A 120 4.77 -1.63 -13.87
#